data_fe645c6e64bd978ea9cb30b31c47e4fb
#
_entry.id   fe645c6e64bd978ea9cb30b31c47e4fb
#
_cell.length_a   1.000
_cell.length_b   1.000
_cell.length_c   1.000
_cell.angle_alpha   90.00
_cell.angle_beta   90.00
_cell.angle_gamma   90.00
#
_symmetry.space_group_name_H-M   'P 1'
#
loop_
_entity.id
_entity.type
_entity.pdbx_description
1 polymer ?
#
loop_
_entity_poly.entity_id
_entity_poly.type
_entity_poly.pdbx_seq_one_letter_code
_entity_poly.pdbx_strand_id
1 'polypeptide(L)'
;MKLRVPYWATDGFDIRLNGVSVSSSYKPSSYVTIPARDWSEADILEVTMPFTRHIDYGPDKVETAFAGQNQPDNQFAPMWAGTLMYGPLAMTTTGVNSWDEAVLTLDSYLETIITNAPGGGSAGTNGNLYTLTVGDKTFEPDYYRDEHSTHYFRIAVADDMISGFREMLSNKMEDAGVFRTENYTPVSYKKLKEALVAGIKLISTEKITQREIIDRIAAIDSAVLQLQPTGLDKSDLTAVISQATSVNA
;
A
#
# COMPACT_ATOMS: atom_id res chain seq x y z
N MET A 1 1.77 -24.69 20.91
CA MET A 1 2.64 -24.26 19.81
C MET A 1 2.00 -23.05 19.10
N LYS A 2 2.82 -22.13 18.54
CA LYS A 2 2.30 -21.01 17.73
C LYS A 2 2.89 -21.09 16.32
N LEU A 3 2.03 -20.94 15.31
CA LEU A 3 2.41 -20.90 13.90
C LEU A 3 2.09 -19.52 13.33
N ARG A 4 3.04 -18.96 12.58
CA ARG A 4 2.85 -17.66 11.95
C ARG A 4 2.01 -17.81 10.68
N VAL A 5 1.05 -16.92 10.51
CA VAL A 5 0.38 -16.67 9.23
C VAL A 5 1.14 -15.55 8.53
N PRO A 6 1.82 -15.81 7.40
CA PRO A 6 2.54 -14.77 6.68
C PRO A 6 1.63 -13.63 6.21
N TYR A 7 2.20 -12.44 6.00
CA TYR A 7 1.43 -11.27 5.54
C TYR A 7 0.85 -11.48 4.14
N TRP A 8 1.57 -12.20 3.29
CA TRP A 8 1.18 -12.49 1.91
C TRP A 8 0.18 -13.65 1.78
N ALA A 9 -0.05 -14.42 2.84
CA ALA A 9 -1.00 -15.55 2.84
C ALA A 9 -2.42 -15.03 3.04
N THR A 10 -2.97 -14.39 2.02
CA THR A 10 -4.28 -13.71 2.06
C THR A 10 -5.43 -14.61 1.64
N ASP A 11 -5.14 -15.70 0.93
CA ASP A 11 -6.15 -16.65 0.44
C ASP A 11 -5.67 -18.09 0.55
N GLY A 12 -6.59 -18.99 0.88
CA GLY A 12 -6.34 -20.44 0.91
C GLY A 12 -5.36 -20.93 1.97
N PHE A 13 -4.92 -20.09 2.92
CA PHE A 13 -4.08 -20.52 4.03
C PHE A 13 -4.89 -21.43 4.97
N ASP A 14 -4.34 -22.61 5.29
CA ASP A 14 -4.95 -23.54 6.23
C ASP A 14 -3.89 -24.28 7.06
N ILE A 15 -4.26 -24.60 8.30
CA ILE A 15 -3.48 -25.43 9.20
C ILE A 15 -4.37 -26.59 9.62
N ARG A 16 -3.94 -27.80 9.34
CA ARG A 16 -4.66 -29.03 9.70
C ARG A 16 -3.84 -29.86 10.68
N LEU A 17 -4.52 -30.33 11.68
CA LEU A 17 -3.99 -31.32 12.60
C LEU A 17 -4.75 -32.63 12.40
N ASN A 18 -4.05 -33.67 11.95
CA ASN A 18 -4.63 -34.96 11.62
C ASN A 18 -5.80 -34.84 10.63
N GLY A 19 -5.64 -33.97 9.61
CA GLY A 19 -6.63 -33.72 8.58
C GLY A 19 -7.77 -32.77 8.96
N VAL A 20 -7.84 -32.31 10.22
CA VAL A 20 -8.87 -31.37 10.70
C VAL A 20 -8.28 -29.96 10.80
N SER A 21 -8.95 -29.00 10.17
CA SER A 21 -8.54 -27.58 10.24
C SER A 21 -8.61 -27.07 11.69
N VAL A 22 -7.55 -26.41 12.15
CA VAL A 22 -7.43 -25.90 13.53
C VAL A 22 -8.17 -24.57 13.76
N SER A 23 -8.57 -23.92 12.68
CA SER A 23 -9.35 -22.66 12.72
C SER A 23 -10.26 -22.55 11.51
N SER A 24 -11.37 -21.86 11.65
CA SER A 24 -12.27 -21.54 10.53
C SER A 24 -11.83 -20.32 9.72
N SER A 25 -10.86 -19.55 10.25
CA SER A 25 -10.31 -18.37 9.58
C SER A 25 -8.90 -18.08 10.06
N TYR A 26 -8.11 -17.48 9.18
CA TYR A 26 -6.73 -17.10 9.44
C TYR A 26 -6.52 -15.64 9.04
N LYS A 27 -5.89 -14.88 9.92
CA LYS A 27 -5.59 -13.47 9.65
C LYS A 27 -4.12 -13.35 9.22
N PRO A 28 -3.81 -12.81 8.03
CA PRO A 28 -2.43 -12.49 7.65
C PRO A 28 -1.72 -11.63 8.69
N SER A 29 -0.39 -11.75 8.76
CA SER A 29 0.46 -11.07 9.76
C SER A 29 0.14 -11.41 11.22
N SER A 30 -0.39 -12.59 11.48
CA SER A 30 -0.78 -13.03 12.83
C SER A 30 -0.15 -14.38 13.21
N TYR A 31 -0.56 -14.90 14.37
CA TYR A 31 -0.18 -16.22 14.84
C TYR A 31 -1.42 -17.04 15.18
N VAL A 32 -1.42 -18.30 14.76
CA VAL A 32 -2.38 -19.31 15.21
C VAL A 32 -1.79 -20.07 16.38
N THR A 33 -2.54 -20.19 17.46
CA THR A 33 -2.14 -20.97 18.62
C THR A 33 -2.80 -22.35 18.56
N ILE A 34 -1.98 -23.38 18.48
CA ILE A 34 -2.43 -24.75 18.72
C ILE A 34 -2.34 -24.98 20.23
N PRO A 35 -3.44 -25.31 20.94
CA PRO A 35 -3.45 -25.56 22.37
C PRO A 35 -2.41 -26.61 22.78
N ALA A 36 -2.00 -26.57 24.05
CA ALA A 36 -1.17 -27.61 24.60
C ALA A 36 -1.91 -28.95 24.57
N ARG A 37 -1.22 -29.99 24.13
CA ARG A 37 -1.72 -31.36 24.04
C ARG A 37 -0.58 -32.36 24.17
N ASP A 38 -0.91 -33.59 24.46
CA ASP A 38 0.04 -34.69 24.32
C ASP A 38 0.20 -35.02 22.83
N TRP A 39 1.42 -34.93 22.34
CA TRP A 39 1.78 -35.22 20.95
C TRP A 39 2.21 -36.68 20.82
N SER A 40 1.74 -37.34 19.77
CA SER A 40 2.20 -38.68 19.40
C SER A 40 3.02 -38.62 18.11
N GLU A 41 3.81 -39.67 17.85
CA GLU A 41 4.55 -39.80 16.58
C GLU A 41 3.62 -39.92 15.36
N ALA A 42 2.36 -40.25 15.55
CA ALA A 42 1.37 -40.34 14.49
C ALA A 42 0.68 -39.01 14.20
N ASP A 43 0.89 -37.96 15.00
CA ASP A 43 0.28 -36.64 14.75
C ASP A 43 0.93 -35.97 13.55
N ILE A 44 0.08 -35.56 12.60
CA ILE A 44 0.47 -34.85 11.40
C ILE A 44 -0.05 -33.42 11.48
N LEU A 45 0.86 -32.46 11.43
CA LEU A 45 0.54 -31.04 11.28
C LEU A 45 0.85 -30.61 9.85
N GLU A 46 -0.18 -30.27 9.11
CA GLU A 46 -0.12 -29.87 7.71
C GLU A 46 -0.41 -28.36 7.62
N VAL A 47 0.43 -27.64 6.89
CA VAL A 47 0.27 -26.20 6.65
C VAL A 47 0.19 -25.96 5.15
N THR A 48 -0.94 -25.45 4.69
CA THR A 48 -1.17 -25.08 3.29
C THR A 48 -0.99 -23.58 3.15
N MET A 49 -0.10 -23.16 2.24
CA MET A 49 0.21 -21.75 1.97
C MET A 49 0.25 -21.52 0.45
N PRO A 50 -0.91 -21.35 -0.21
CA PRO A 50 -0.93 -21.05 -1.63
C PRO A 50 -0.25 -19.71 -1.91
N PHE A 51 0.60 -19.66 -2.94
CA PHE A 51 1.21 -18.41 -3.38
C PHE A 51 0.24 -17.65 -4.24
N THR A 52 0.07 -16.37 -3.92
CA THR A 52 -0.69 -15.41 -4.72
C THR A 52 0.22 -14.27 -5.16
N ARG A 53 -0.07 -13.68 -6.32
CA ARG A 53 0.62 -12.46 -6.73
C ARG A 53 0.13 -11.28 -5.90
N HIS A 54 1.03 -10.38 -5.56
CA HIS A 54 0.73 -9.11 -4.91
C HIS A 54 1.84 -8.11 -5.19
N ILE A 55 1.65 -6.88 -4.77
CA ILE A 55 2.67 -5.84 -4.86
C ILE A 55 3.07 -5.43 -3.45
N ASP A 56 4.37 -5.49 -3.18
CA ASP A 56 4.94 -4.84 -2.02
C ASP A 56 5.35 -3.43 -2.39
N TYR A 57 4.68 -2.45 -1.81
CA TYR A 57 4.97 -1.05 -2.05
C TYR A 57 6.22 -0.62 -1.32
N GLY A 58 7.09 0.09 -2.03
CA GLY A 58 8.18 0.83 -1.42
C GLY A 58 7.66 2.08 -0.69
N PRO A 59 8.46 2.66 0.21
CA PRO A 59 8.11 3.90 0.91
C PRO A 59 8.13 5.12 -0.03
N ASP A 60 8.70 4.97 -1.23
CA ASP A 60 8.98 6.08 -2.12
C ASP A 60 7.79 6.39 -3.00
N LYS A 61 7.31 7.62 -2.92
CA LYS A 61 6.54 8.23 -3.99
C LYS A 61 7.53 8.64 -5.08
N VAL A 62 7.36 8.07 -6.24
CA VAL A 62 8.04 8.59 -7.42
C VAL A 62 7.29 9.84 -7.86
N GLU A 63 7.66 10.97 -7.28
CA GLU A 63 7.32 12.25 -7.89
C GLU A 63 8.02 12.27 -9.24
N THR A 64 7.25 12.51 -10.29
CA THR A 64 7.78 12.58 -11.64
C THR A 64 8.74 13.76 -11.73
N ALA A 65 9.99 13.54 -11.41
CA ALA A 65 11.09 14.48 -11.65
C ALA A 65 11.33 14.73 -13.16
N PHE A 66 10.47 14.21 -14.02
CA PHE A 66 10.48 14.40 -15.47
C PHE A 66 9.59 15.55 -15.96
N ALA A 67 9.16 16.45 -15.09
CA ALA A 67 8.50 17.70 -15.47
C ALA A 67 9.37 18.67 -16.31
N GLY A 68 10.45 18.21 -16.89
CA GLY A 68 11.43 19.05 -17.61
C GLY A 68 11.54 18.82 -19.11
N GLN A 69 10.87 17.87 -19.71
CA GLN A 69 10.95 17.63 -21.13
C GLN A 69 9.57 17.61 -21.80
N ASN A 70 9.15 18.77 -22.34
CA ASN A 70 8.19 18.97 -23.45
C ASN A 70 7.09 17.90 -23.63
N GLN A 71 6.46 17.43 -22.58
CA GLN A 71 5.23 16.67 -22.67
C GLN A 71 4.07 17.63 -22.34
N PRO A 72 3.19 17.89 -23.30
CA PRO A 72 1.94 18.55 -22.99
C PRO A 72 1.12 17.57 -22.15
N ASP A 73 0.64 18.06 -21.05
CA ASP A 73 -0.19 17.36 -20.09
C ASP A 73 0.55 16.43 -19.13
N ASN A 74 0.68 16.91 -17.91
CA ASN A 74 1.02 16.18 -16.68
C ASN A 74 0.16 14.91 -16.49
N GLN A 75 0.38 13.90 -17.29
CA GLN A 75 -0.34 12.63 -17.20
C GLN A 75 0.26 11.67 -16.16
N PHE A 76 1.35 12.05 -15.53
CA PHE A 76 1.96 11.23 -14.49
C PHE A 76 1.59 11.76 -13.12
N ALA A 77 0.44 11.33 -12.62
CA ALA A 77 0.20 11.37 -11.18
C ALA A 77 1.38 10.70 -10.46
N PRO A 78 1.77 11.15 -9.27
CA PRO A 78 2.81 10.50 -8.50
C PRO A 78 2.44 9.01 -8.38
N MET A 79 3.29 8.15 -8.93
CA MET A 79 3.11 6.71 -8.87
C MET A 79 3.87 6.17 -7.69
N TRP A 80 3.29 5.22 -7.00
CA TRP A 80 4.02 4.44 -6.04
C TRP A 80 5.00 3.53 -6.78
N ALA A 81 6.17 3.35 -6.20
CA ALA A 81 7.07 2.30 -6.63
C ALA A 81 6.84 1.06 -5.78
N GLY A 82 7.01 -0.11 -6.36
CA GLY A 82 6.82 -1.37 -5.69
C GLY A 82 7.43 -2.54 -6.43
N THR A 83 7.45 -3.67 -5.76
CA THR A 83 7.98 -4.93 -6.27
C THR A 83 6.84 -5.92 -6.49
N LEU A 84 6.81 -6.54 -7.66
CA LEU A 84 5.90 -7.67 -7.91
C LEU A 84 6.36 -8.87 -7.09
N MET A 85 5.43 -9.42 -6.33
CA MET A 85 5.67 -10.56 -5.46
C MET A 85 4.82 -11.76 -5.90
N TYR A 86 5.33 -12.96 -5.66
CA TYR A 86 4.57 -14.20 -5.75
C TYR A 86 4.75 -15.01 -4.47
N GLY A 87 3.76 -14.97 -3.59
CA GLY A 87 3.94 -15.43 -2.22
C GLY A 87 5.12 -14.69 -1.55
N PRO A 88 6.11 -15.37 -1.00
CA PRO A 88 7.28 -14.74 -0.40
C PRO A 88 8.36 -14.31 -1.40
N LEU A 89 8.17 -14.58 -2.69
CA LEU A 89 9.21 -14.42 -3.69
C LEU A 89 9.12 -13.02 -4.32
N ALA A 90 10.20 -12.26 -4.26
CA ALA A 90 10.37 -11.07 -5.08
C ALA A 90 10.61 -11.51 -6.53
N MET A 91 9.86 -10.92 -7.45
CA MET A 91 9.89 -11.24 -8.87
C MET A 91 10.61 -10.15 -9.63
N THR A 92 11.51 -10.55 -10.51
CA THR A 92 12.36 -9.65 -11.30
C THR A 92 12.27 -9.96 -12.77
N THR A 93 12.54 -8.97 -13.62
CA THR A 93 12.59 -9.13 -15.07
C THR A 93 13.84 -8.49 -15.64
N THR A 94 14.24 -8.97 -16.81
CA THR A 94 15.29 -8.38 -17.64
C THR A 94 14.66 -7.61 -18.81
N GLY A 95 15.47 -6.83 -19.52
CA GLY A 95 15.00 -6.08 -20.70
C GLY A 95 14.27 -4.78 -20.39
N VAL A 96 14.31 -4.33 -19.14
CA VAL A 96 13.90 -2.98 -18.74
C VAL A 96 15.16 -2.10 -18.76
N ASN A 97 15.28 -1.23 -19.76
CA ASN A 97 16.50 -0.45 -19.97
C ASN A 97 16.42 0.96 -19.41
N SER A 98 15.23 1.38 -19.02
CA SER A 98 15.00 2.70 -18.44
C SER A 98 13.91 2.67 -17.37
N TRP A 99 13.93 3.67 -16.51
CA TRP A 99 12.88 3.87 -15.53
C TRP A 99 11.49 4.10 -16.18
N ASP A 100 11.45 4.62 -17.39
CA ASP A 100 10.21 4.86 -18.13
C ASP A 100 9.56 3.56 -18.60
N GLU A 101 10.35 2.52 -18.80
CA GLU A 101 9.87 1.17 -19.15
C GLU A 101 9.47 0.36 -17.90
N ALA A 102 9.94 0.76 -16.71
CA ALA A 102 9.67 0.08 -15.47
C ALA A 102 8.27 0.42 -14.93
N VAL A 103 7.21 0.08 -15.67
CA VAL A 103 5.82 0.34 -15.31
C VAL A 103 5.03 -0.96 -15.33
N LEU A 104 4.25 -1.20 -14.25
CA LEU A 104 3.21 -2.22 -14.20
C LEU A 104 1.85 -1.55 -14.31
N THR A 105 1.11 -1.84 -15.38
CA THR A 105 -0.24 -1.34 -15.60
C THR A 105 -1.28 -2.29 -15.01
N LEU A 106 -2.47 -1.78 -14.70
CA LEU A 106 -3.58 -2.58 -14.21
C LEU A 106 -3.90 -3.74 -15.16
N ASP A 107 -4.09 -3.45 -16.45
CA ASP A 107 -4.48 -4.45 -17.43
C ASP A 107 -3.44 -5.58 -17.49
N SER A 108 -2.15 -5.23 -17.58
CA SER A 108 -1.08 -6.22 -17.60
C SER A 108 -1.00 -7.03 -16.31
N TYR A 109 -1.24 -6.42 -15.16
CA TYR A 109 -1.26 -7.11 -13.88
C TYR A 109 -2.46 -8.07 -13.74
N LEU A 110 -3.66 -7.67 -14.18
CA LEU A 110 -4.85 -8.51 -14.13
C LEU A 110 -4.74 -9.73 -15.06
N GLU A 111 -4.09 -9.55 -16.21
CA GLU A 111 -3.87 -10.61 -17.20
C GLU A 111 -2.61 -11.45 -16.92
N THR A 112 -2.02 -11.35 -15.72
CA THR A 112 -0.81 -12.11 -15.38
C THR A 112 -1.00 -13.61 -15.55
N ILE A 113 -0.15 -14.22 -16.35
CA ILE A 113 -0.07 -15.67 -16.52
C ILE A 113 1.01 -16.22 -15.59
N ILE A 114 0.63 -17.17 -14.75
CA ILE A 114 1.54 -17.83 -13.81
C ILE A 114 1.84 -19.22 -14.35
N THR A 115 3.11 -19.50 -14.61
CA THR A 115 3.60 -20.83 -14.98
C THR A 115 4.53 -21.37 -13.91
N ASN A 116 4.44 -22.68 -13.70
CA ASN A 116 5.34 -23.41 -12.82
C ASN A 116 5.96 -24.53 -13.65
N ALA A 117 7.24 -24.38 -13.96
CA ALA A 117 7.99 -25.35 -14.74
C ALA A 117 9.21 -25.86 -13.95
N PRO A 118 9.68 -27.08 -14.20
CA PRO A 118 10.95 -27.54 -13.63
C PRO A 118 12.06 -26.57 -14.01
N GLY A 119 12.75 -26.00 -13.03
CA GLY A 119 13.84 -25.07 -13.23
C GLY A 119 15.02 -25.75 -13.96
N GLY A 120 15.33 -25.26 -15.15
CA GLY A 120 16.48 -25.70 -15.94
C GLY A 120 17.76 -24.93 -15.64
N GLY A 121 17.99 -24.49 -14.41
CA GLY A 121 19.14 -23.65 -14.07
C GLY A 121 20.45 -24.44 -13.92
N SER A 122 21.55 -23.84 -14.36
CA SER A 122 22.93 -24.36 -14.29
C SER A 122 23.46 -24.57 -12.87
N ALA A 123 22.72 -24.24 -11.84
CA ALA A 123 23.14 -24.27 -10.45
C ALA A 123 22.46 -25.36 -9.59
N GLY A 124 22.05 -26.48 -10.18
CA GLY A 124 21.69 -27.68 -9.39
C GLY A 124 20.48 -27.52 -8.45
N THR A 125 19.62 -26.54 -8.67
CA THR A 125 18.38 -26.37 -7.91
C THR A 125 17.31 -27.28 -8.49
N ASN A 126 17.04 -28.40 -7.84
CA ASN A 126 15.91 -29.30 -8.13
C ASN A 126 14.54 -28.65 -7.78
N GLY A 127 14.38 -27.36 -7.97
CA GLY A 127 13.18 -26.62 -7.63
C GLY A 127 12.36 -26.26 -8.87
N ASN A 128 11.07 -26.10 -8.70
CA ASN A 128 10.21 -25.52 -9.72
C ASN A 128 10.49 -24.02 -9.85
N LEU A 129 10.65 -23.57 -11.08
CA LEU A 129 10.74 -22.14 -11.39
C LEU A 129 9.33 -21.58 -11.62
N TYR A 130 8.96 -20.60 -10.82
CA TYR A 130 7.73 -19.84 -11.05
C TYR A 130 8.04 -18.70 -12.02
N THR A 131 7.27 -18.62 -13.09
CA THR A 131 7.39 -17.54 -14.07
C THR A 131 6.05 -16.81 -14.17
N LEU A 132 6.09 -15.50 -14.07
CA LEU A 132 4.93 -14.63 -14.24
C LEU A 132 5.09 -13.83 -15.53
N THR A 133 4.14 -13.95 -16.44
CA THR A 133 4.07 -13.10 -17.62
C THR A 133 3.07 -11.99 -17.37
N VAL A 134 3.55 -10.75 -17.36
CA VAL A 134 2.78 -9.54 -17.08
C VAL A 134 2.89 -8.61 -18.28
N GLY A 135 1.88 -8.60 -19.13
CA GLY A 135 1.94 -7.94 -20.43
C GLY A 135 3.03 -8.56 -21.32
N ASP A 136 3.95 -7.74 -21.76
CA ASP A 136 5.10 -8.13 -22.59
C ASP A 136 6.34 -8.59 -21.80
N LYS A 137 6.25 -8.58 -20.47
CA LYS A 137 7.39 -8.86 -19.58
C LYS A 137 7.26 -10.21 -18.90
N THR A 138 8.37 -10.92 -18.82
CA THR A 138 8.48 -12.18 -18.07
C THR A 138 9.27 -11.94 -16.79
N PHE A 139 8.69 -12.33 -15.68
CA PHE A 139 9.26 -12.21 -14.35
C PHE A 139 9.62 -13.58 -13.81
N GLU A 140 10.76 -13.66 -13.15
CA GLU A 140 11.27 -14.84 -12.47
C GLU A 140 11.68 -14.45 -11.05
N PRO A 141 11.79 -15.41 -10.10
CA PRO A 141 12.26 -15.10 -8.76
C PRO A 141 13.65 -14.45 -8.78
N ASP A 142 13.83 -13.41 -7.99
CA ASP A 142 15.07 -12.61 -7.94
C ASP A 142 16.30 -13.47 -7.63
N TYR A 143 16.19 -14.49 -6.76
CA TYR A 143 17.28 -15.40 -6.43
C TYR A 143 17.78 -16.25 -7.61
N TYR A 144 17.05 -16.27 -8.72
CA TYR A 144 17.39 -17.03 -9.93
C TYR A 144 18.22 -16.22 -10.92
N ARG A 145 18.34 -14.92 -10.73
CA ARG A 145 19.02 -13.99 -11.65
C ARG A 145 20.35 -13.53 -11.09
N ASP A 146 21.37 -13.54 -11.92
CA ASP A 146 22.74 -13.17 -11.54
C ASP A 146 23.03 -11.68 -11.73
N GLU A 147 22.47 -10.99 -12.74
CA GLU A 147 22.84 -9.62 -13.06
C GLU A 147 21.69 -8.84 -13.77
N HIS A 148 21.69 -7.52 -13.60
CA HIS A 148 20.95 -6.54 -14.40
C HIS A 148 19.43 -6.78 -14.48
N SER A 149 18.84 -7.21 -13.40
CA SER A 149 17.40 -7.42 -13.32
C SER A 149 16.70 -6.24 -12.61
N THR A 150 15.48 -5.97 -13.04
CA THR A 150 14.64 -4.93 -12.45
C THR A 150 13.55 -5.59 -11.63
N HIS A 151 13.48 -5.23 -10.35
CA HIS A 151 12.45 -5.69 -9.41
C HIS A 151 11.61 -4.54 -8.83
N TYR A 152 11.95 -3.30 -9.14
CA TYR A 152 11.29 -2.12 -8.63
C TYR A 152 10.61 -1.36 -9.77
N PHE A 153 9.30 -1.19 -9.69
CA PHE A 153 8.47 -0.69 -10.77
C PHE A 153 7.60 0.46 -10.32
N ARG A 154 7.30 1.37 -11.24
CA ARG A 154 6.20 2.32 -11.08
C ARG A 154 4.89 1.56 -11.24
N ILE A 155 3.99 1.74 -10.30
CA ILE A 155 2.75 0.99 -10.25
C ILE A 155 1.61 1.89 -10.75
N ALA A 156 1.13 1.56 -11.93
CA ALA A 156 -0.02 2.21 -12.56
C ALA A 156 -1.26 1.34 -12.38
N VAL A 157 -1.68 1.22 -11.15
CA VAL A 157 -2.98 0.74 -10.63
C VAL A 157 -3.45 -0.67 -10.99
N ALA A 158 -3.58 -1.49 -9.97
CA ALA A 158 -4.44 -2.68 -9.94
C ALA A 158 -5.58 -2.50 -8.92
N ASP A 159 -6.67 -3.26 -9.02
CA ASP A 159 -7.85 -3.15 -8.13
C ASP A 159 -7.52 -3.46 -6.66
N ASP A 160 -6.62 -4.38 -6.37
CA ASP A 160 -6.13 -4.65 -5.02
C ASP A 160 -5.27 -3.50 -4.46
N MET A 161 -4.68 -2.68 -5.33
CA MET A 161 -4.00 -1.45 -4.95
C MET A 161 -4.97 -0.32 -4.67
N ILE A 162 -6.12 -0.29 -5.32
CA ILE A 162 -7.19 0.69 -5.02
C ILE A 162 -7.60 0.59 -3.55
N SER A 163 -7.61 -0.61 -2.97
CA SER A 163 -7.88 -0.78 -1.54
C SER A 163 -6.86 -0.03 -0.66
N GLY A 164 -5.57 -0.13 -0.97
CA GLY A 164 -4.51 0.62 -0.28
C GLY A 164 -4.64 2.14 -0.48
N PHE A 165 -4.98 2.59 -1.68
CA PHE A 165 -5.24 4.01 -1.93
C PHE A 165 -6.50 4.51 -1.25
N ARG A 166 -7.55 3.69 -1.16
CA ARG A 166 -8.75 4.01 -0.37
C ARG A 166 -8.42 4.16 1.11
N GLU A 167 -7.59 3.28 1.66
CA GLU A 167 -7.11 3.37 3.03
C GLU A 167 -6.29 4.65 3.25
N MET A 168 -5.40 5.00 2.33
CA MET A 168 -4.65 6.27 2.40
C MET A 168 -5.56 7.49 2.42
N LEU A 169 -6.59 7.51 1.57
CA LEU A 169 -7.57 8.59 1.57
C LEU A 169 -8.38 8.62 2.86
N SER A 170 -8.75 7.45 3.39
CA SER A 170 -9.43 7.32 4.68
C SER A 170 -8.60 7.89 5.82
N ASN A 171 -7.33 7.50 5.91
CA ASN A 171 -6.40 8.00 6.92
C ASN A 171 -6.20 9.51 6.79
N LYS A 172 -6.07 10.03 5.56
CA LYS A 172 -5.96 11.48 5.30
C LYS A 172 -7.21 12.24 5.76
N MET A 173 -8.40 11.68 5.56
CA MET A 173 -9.65 12.29 6.02
C MET A 173 -9.76 12.26 7.55
N GLU A 174 -9.31 11.18 8.19
CA GLU A 174 -9.26 11.08 9.65
C GLU A 174 -8.31 12.13 10.23
N ASP A 175 -7.10 12.24 9.71
CA ASP A 175 -6.11 13.26 10.11
C ASP A 175 -6.67 14.69 9.95
N ALA A 176 -7.36 14.95 8.85
CA ALA A 176 -7.97 16.24 8.61
C ALA A 176 -9.24 16.48 9.44
N GLY A 177 -9.86 15.42 9.92
CA GLY A 177 -11.07 15.48 10.78
C GLY A 177 -10.81 15.99 12.20
N VAL A 178 -9.55 16.12 12.62
CA VAL A 178 -9.18 16.67 13.94
C VAL A 178 -9.37 18.19 14.02
N PHE A 179 -9.38 18.88 12.88
CA PHE A 179 -9.59 20.32 12.84
C PHE A 179 -11.03 20.69 13.21
N ARG A 180 -11.18 21.61 14.17
CA ARG A 180 -12.48 22.00 14.71
C ARG A 180 -12.95 23.33 14.11
N THR A 181 -14.25 23.42 13.80
CA THR A 181 -14.83 24.59 13.14
C THR A 181 -14.67 25.89 13.95
N GLU A 182 -14.69 25.79 15.28
CA GLU A 182 -14.54 26.92 16.20
C GLU A 182 -13.16 27.58 16.16
N ASN A 183 -12.15 26.84 15.68
CA ASN A 183 -10.76 27.31 15.66
C ASN A 183 -10.38 28.03 14.36
N TYR A 184 -11.26 28.02 13.35
CA TYR A 184 -10.94 28.54 12.01
C TYR A 184 -12.03 29.41 11.45
N THR A 185 -11.67 30.30 10.53
CA THR A 185 -12.65 31.17 9.86
C THR A 185 -13.68 30.32 9.10
N PRO A 186 -14.97 30.71 9.08
CA PRO A 186 -16.01 29.93 8.41
C PRO A 186 -15.72 29.67 6.95
N VAL A 187 -15.06 30.60 6.26
CA VAL A 187 -14.71 30.48 4.84
C VAL A 187 -13.65 29.42 4.60
N SER A 188 -12.57 29.42 5.39
CA SER A 188 -11.48 28.44 5.25
C SER A 188 -11.93 27.05 5.68
N TYR A 189 -12.68 26.95 6.79
CA TYR A 189 -13.20 25.67 7.26
C TYR A 189 -14.24 25.05 6.31
N LYS A 190 -15.05 25.88 5.64
CA LYS A 190 -16.00 25.41 4.62
C LYS A 190 -15.28 24.66 3.49
N LYS A 191 -14.13 25.18 3.01
CA LYS A 191 -13.33 24.51 1.98
C LYS A 191 -12.85 23.14 2.44
N LEU A 192 -12.36 23.00 3.66
CA LEU A 192 -11.95 21.72 4.22
C LEU A 192 -13.14 20.75 4.30
N LYS A 193 -14.28 21.22 4.80
CA LYS A 193 -15.50 20.41 4.87
C LYS A 193 -15.94 19.89 3.50
N GLU A 194 -15.91 20.75 2.47
CA GLU A 194 -16.25 20.37 1.09
C GLU A 194 -15.27 19.31 0.55
N ALA A 195 -13.97 19.46 0.81
CA ALA A 195 -12.96 18.50 0.41
C ALA A 195 -13.16 17.13 1.10
N LEU A 196 -13.49 17.12 2.39
CA LEU A 196 -13.78 15.90 3.14
C LEU A 196 -15.05 15.19 2.65
N VAL A 197 -16.14 15.94 2.42
CA VAL A 197 -17.40 15.40 1.87
C VAL A 197 -17.15 14.76 0.50
N ALA A 198 -16.36 15.41 -0.35
CA ALA A 198 -16.01 14.86 -1.64
C ALA A 198 -15.11 13.62 -1.53
N GLY A 199 -14.26 13.52 -0.49
CA GLY A 199 -13.49 12.33 -0.16
C GLY A 199 -14.39 11.15 0.23
N ILE A 200 -15.36 11.37 1.10
CA ILE A 200 -16.35 10.37 1.52
C ILE A 200 -17.12 9.84 0.31
N LYS A 201 -17.56 10.74 -0.57
CA LYS A 201 -18.27 10.36 -1.80
C LYS A 201 -17.39 9.50 -2.70
N LEU A 202 -16.12 9.87 -2.86
CA LEU A 202 -15.20 9.13 -3.73
C LEU A 202 -14.95 7.72 -3.18
N ILE A 203 -14.68 7.58 -1.86
CA ILE A 203 -14.47 6.26 -1.24
C ILE A 203 -15.68 5.33 -1.42
N SER A 204 -16.88 5.88 -1.42
CA SER A 204 -18.12 5.13 -1.60
C SER A 204 -18.41 4.77 -3.07
N THR A 205 -17.61 5.26 -4.01
CA THR A 205 -17.78 4.97 -5.44
C THR A 205 -17.18 3.59 -5.77
N GLU A 206 -17.92 2.76 -6.51
CA GLU A 206 -17.49 1.40 -6.84
C GLU A 206 -16.26 1.40 -7.76
N LYS A 207 -16.28 2.22 -8.79
CA LYS A 207 -15.18 2.35 -9.75
C LYS A 207 -14.50 3.70 -9.57
N ILE A 208 -13.30 3.68 -9.03
CA ILE A 208 -12.44 4.86 -8.87
C ILE A 208 -11.04 4.53 -9.37
N THR A 209 -10.36 5.55 -9.84
CA THR A 209 -8.97 5.46 -10.28
C THR A 209 -8.02 5.92 -9.18
N GLN A 210 -6.78 5.45 -9.24
CA GLN A 210 -5.70 5.94 -8.38
C GLN A 210 -5.58 7.47 -8.46
N ARG A 211 -5.64 8.02 -9.67
CA ARG A 211 -5.53 9.47 -9.91
C ARG A 211 -6.60 10.25 -9.16
N GLU A 212 -7.86 9.81 -9.23
CA GLU A 212 -8.95 10.46 -8.50
C GLU A 212 -8.73 10.47 -7.00
N ILE A 213 -8.15 9.39 -6.44
CA ILE A 213 -7.80 9.30 -5.02
C ILE A 213 -6.68 10.26 -4.69
N ILE A 214 -5.60 10.27 -5.47
CA ILE A 214 -4.44 11.16 -5.24
C ILE A 214 -4.84 12.62 -5.35
N ASP A 215 -5.60 12.98 -6.39
CA ASP A 215 -6.10 14.35 -6.57
C ASP A 215 -6.98 14.76 -5.38
N ARG A 216 -7.72 13.82 -4.81
CA ARG A 216 -8.55 14.07 -3.63
C ARG A 216 -7.74 14.29 -2.38
N ILE A 217 -6.69 13.47 -2.16
CA ILE A 217 -5.74 13.64 -1.05
C ILE A 217 -5.08 15.02 -1.15
N ALA A 218 -4.59 15.40 -2.32
CA ALA A 218 -3.98 16.71 -2.56
C ALA A 218 -4.95 17.87 -2.31
N ALA A 219 -6.22 17.71 -2.66
CA ALA A 219 -7.26 18.72 -2.40
C ALA A 219 -7.53 18.89 -0.90
N ILE A 220 -7.49 17.79 -0.11
CA ILE A 220 -7.63 17.85 1.35
C ILE A 220 -6.40 18.55 1.96
N ASP A 221 -5.18 18.18 1.54
CA ASP A 221 -3.96 18.83 2.00
C ASP A 221 -3.96 20.33 1.71
N SER A 222 -4.35 20.72 0.49
CA SER A 222 -4.48 22.13 0.11
C SER A 222 -5.49 22.87 0.99
N ALA A 223 -6.63 22.22 1.30
CA ALA A 223 -7.64 22.82 2.15
C ALA A 223 -7.16 22.97 3.61
N VAL A 224 -6.41 22.01 4.12
CA VAL A 224 -5.76 22.10 5.45
C VAL A 224 -4.74 23.23 5.50
N LEU A 225 -3.88 23.35 4.50
CA LEU A 225 -2.90 24.45 4.40
C LEU A 225 -3.53 25.83 4.30
N GLN A 226 -4.75 25.92 3.77
CA GLN A 226 -5.51 27.17 3.64
C GLN A 226 -6.36 27.51 4.87
N LEU A 227 -6.35 26.70 5.92
CA LEU A 227 -7.05 26.99 7.15
C LEU A 227 -6.51 28.27 7.78
N GLN A 228 -7.43 29.21 8.06
CA GLN A 228 -7.11 30.47 8.71
C GLN A 228 -7.68 30.45 10.14
N PRO A 229 -6.84 30.44 11.18
CA PRO A 229 -7.32 30.47 12.55
C PRO A 229 -8.22 31.68 12.79
N THR A 230 -9.32 31.50 13.49
CA THR A 230 -10.03 32.62 14.13
C THR A 230 -9.07 33.23 15.12
N GLY A 231 -8.89 34.55 15.06
CA GLY A 231 -7.87 35.23 15.86
C GLY A 231 -7.81 34.71 17.30
N LEU A 232 -6.62 34.34 17.73
CA LEU A 232 -6.38 33.93 19.11
C LEU A 232 -6.93 35.03 20.02
N ASP A 233 -7.88 34.67 20.87
CA ASP A 233 -8.31 35.53 21.95
C ASP A 233 -7.10 35.73 22.87
N LYS A 234 -6.46 36.89 22.74
CA LYS A 234 -5.28 37.26 23.54
C LYS A 234 -5.66 37.90 24.86
N SER A 235 -6.95 37.95 25.20
CA SER A 235 -7.43 38.61 26.43
C SER A 235 -6.78 38.06 27.69
N ASP A 236 -6.66 36.72 27.78
CA ASP A 236 -5.99 36.06 28.90
C ASP A 236 -4.50 36.38 28.95
N LEU A 237 -3.82 36.38 27.80
CA LEU A 237 -2.41 36.75 27.74
C LEU A 237 -2.18 38.22 28.12
N THR A 238 -3.07 39.11 27.66
CA THR A 238 -3.04 40.52 28.00
C THR A 238 -3.30 40.75 29.49
N ALA A 239 -4.22 39.98 30.09
CA ALA A 239 -4.49 40.03 31.53
C ALA A 239 -3.27 39.57 32.36
N VAL A 240 -2.63 38.46 31.94
CA VAL A 240 -1.40 37.96 32.60
C VAL A 240 -0.24 38.95 32.47
N ILE A 241 -0.06 39.54 31.29
CA ILE A 241 0.97 40.57 31.09
C ILE A 241 0.72 41.80 31.95
N SER A 242 -0.55 42.25 32.05
CA SER A 242 -0.92 43.39 32.90
C SER A 242 -0.67 43.09 34.39
N GLN A 243 -0.99 41.88 34.85
CA GLN A 243 -0.68 41.43 36.21
C GLN A 243 0.85 41.39 36.48
N ALA A 244 1.61 40.82 35.56
CA ALA A 244 3.07 40.75 35.68
C ALA A 244 3.73 42.15 35.70
N THR A 245 3.18 43.10 34.95
CA THR A 245 3.66 44.50 34.93
C THR A 245 3.32 45.24 36.24
N SER A 246 2.19 44.91 36.86
CA SER A 246 1.76 45.51 38.13
C SER A 246 2.55 44.99 39.36
N VAL A 247 3.23 43.87 39.25
CA VAL A 247 4.07 43.30 40.32
C VAL A 247 5.48 43.91 40.33
N ASN A 248 5.92 44.51 39.23
CA ASN A 248 7.26 45.13 39.06
C ASN A 248 7.22 46.65 39.18
N ALA A 249 6.11 47.25 39.58
CA ALA A 249 5.97 48.68 39.88
C ALA A 249 5.76 48.90 41.39
#